data_3ac5307f1ff6ccf4462fa144c6953101
#
_entry.id   3ac5307f1ff6ccf4462fa144c6953101
#
_cell.length_a   1.000
_cell.length_b   1.000
_cell.length_c   1.000
_cell.angle_alpha   90.00
_cell.angle_beta   90.00
_cell.angle_gamma   90.00
#
_symmetry.space_group_name_H-M   'P 1'
#
loop_
_entity.id
_entity.type
_entity.pdbx_description
1 polymer ?
#
loop_
_entity_poly.entity_id
_entity_poly.type
_entity_poly.pdbx_seq_one_letter_code
_entity_poly.pdbx_strand_id
1 'polypeptide(L)'
;VLGNHDRYLIDRPHEKMGSWERRVYTQLDASDLDWLRAVPATQVFRDSVYLCHATPASDEAYWLETALPGGNVAMSPLETIEKAAEGIAQSLILCAHTHITRAVKLRDGRMVVNPGSVGLPGYRANHPVPHVVEAGTPDARYAILELRDGNWRVTFRHVPYDHEAMAALARQNGQPDLASALATGWIRPAASSD
;
A
#
# COMPACT_ATOMS: atom_id res chain seq x y z
N VAL A 1 -9.35 -4.00 6.45
CA VAL A 1 -9.40 -2.57 6.81
C VAL A 1 -9.57 -1.72 5.59
N LEU A 2 -10.18 -0.56 5.74
CA LEU A 2 -10.43 0.39 4.66
C LEU A 2 -9.13 1.09 4.26
N GLY A 3 -8.84 1.15 2.97
CA GLY A 3 -7.74 1.93 2.41
C GLY A 3 -8.17 3.32 1.94
N ASN A 4 -7.19 4.18 1.64
CA ASN A 4 -7.48 5.54 1.17
C ASN A 4 -8.27 5.56 -0.15
N HIS A 5 -7.98 4.67 -1.11
CA HIS A 5 -8.74 4.58 -2.35
C HIS A 5 -10.17 4.08 -2.14
N ASP A 6 -10.40 3.16 -1.20
CA ASP A 6 -11.75 2.72 -0.83
C ASP A 6 -12.53 3.88 -0.19
N ARG A 7 -11.89 4.62 0.73
CA ARG A 7 -12.50 5.80 1.36
C ARG A 7 -12.82 6.90 0.34
N TYR A 8 -12.00 7.12 -0.67
CA TYR A 8 -12.28 8.09 -1.72
C TYR A 8 -13.56 7.77 -2.51
N LEU A 9 -13.88 6.48 -2.69
CA LEU A 9 -15.13 6.06 -3.34
C LEU A 9 -16.38 6.37 -2.49
N ILE A 10 -16.22 6.49 -1.17
CA ILE A 10 -17.32 6.75 -0.23
C ILE A 10 -17.48 8.25 0.06
N ASP A 11 -16.36 8.95 0.30
CA ASP A 11 -16.37 10.29 0.87
C ASP A 11 -16.26 11.40 -0.16
N ARG A 12 -15.71 11.12 -1.36
CA ARG A 12 -15.50 12.15 -2.38
C ARG A 12 -16.68 12.24 -3.33
N PRO A 13 -17.18 13.46 -3.63
CA PRO A 13 -18.07 13.66 -4.76
C PRO A 13 -17.42 13.15 -6.06
N HIS A 14 -18.23 12.55 -6.94
CA HIS A 14 -17.73 11.90 -8.16
C HIS A 14 -16.83 12.82 -9.01
N GLU A 15 -17.13 14.10 -9.09
CA GLU A 15 -16.39 15.13 -9.83
C GLU A 15 -15.00 15.43 -9.21
N LYS A 16 -14.80 15.12 -7.91
CA LYS A 16 -13.55 15.29 -7.18
C LYS A 16 -12.72 14.02 -7.07
N MET A 17 -13.24 12.90 -7.57
CA MET A 17 -12.52 11.64 -7.62
C MET A 17 -11.40 11.69 -8.65
N GLY A 18 -10.30 10.98 -8.39
CA GLY A 18 -9.25 10.71 -9.36
C GLY A 18 -9.76 9.86 -10.54
N SER A 19 -8.95 9.74 -11.59
CA SER A 19 -9.34 8.94 -12.78
C SER A 19 -9.56 7.47 -12.46
N TRP A 20 -8.83 6.95 -11.47
CA TRP A 20 -8.94 5.58 -10.98
C TRP A 20 -10.27 5.35 -10.28
N GLU A 21 -10.55 6.17 -9.27
CA GLU A 21 -11.76 6.07 -8.47
C GLU A 21 -13.00 6.24 -9.35
N ARG A 22 -13.02 7.23 -10.25
CA ARG A 22 -14.16 7.43 -11.18
C ARG A 22 -14.45 6.18 -12.02
N ARG A 23 -13.39 5.50 -12.50
CA ARG A 23 -13.55 4.29 -13.30
C ARG A 23 -14.11 3.13 -12.47
N VAL A 24 -13.62 2.95 -11.25
CA VAL A 24 -14.11 1.92 -10.33
C VAL A 24 -15.54 2.24 -9.90
N TYR A 25 -15.82 3.49 -9.52
CA TYR A 25 -17.12 3.94 -9.02
C TYR A 25 -18.26 3.62 -10.00
N THR A 26 -18.03 3.75 -11.31
CA THR A 26 -19.04 3.41 -12.32
C THR A 26 -19.36 1.93 -12.43
N GLN A 27 -18.60 1.06 -11.78
CA GLN A 27 -18.79 -0.39 -11.79
C GLN A 27 -19.37 -0.91 -10.48
N LEU A 28 -19.48 -0.04 -9.45
CA LEU A 28 -20.02 -0.38 -8.14
C LEU A 28 -21.51 -0.06 -8.07
N ASP A 29 -22.24 -0.91 -7.38
CA ASP A 29 -23.63 -0.67 -7.01
C ASP A 29 -23.77 -0.16 -5.56
N ALA A 30 -25.00 0.09 -5.12
CA ALA A 30 -25.26 0.59 -3.78
C ALA A 30 -24.82 -0.40 -2.68
N SER A 31 -24.92 -1.71 -2.95
CA SER A 31 -24.53 -2.73 -1.98
C SER A 31 -23.02 -2.82 -1.81
N ASP A 32 -22.25 -2.59 -2.88
CA ASP A 32 -20.79 -2.50 -2.83
C ASP A 32 -20.34 -1.30 -1.98
N LEU A 33 -20.97 -0.15 -2.18
CA LEU A 33 -20.66 1.06 -1.41
C LEU A 33 -21.07 0.90 0.07
N ASP A 34 -22.19 0.24 0.37
CA ASP A 34 -22.60 -0.04 1.73
C ASP A 34 -21.65 -1.02 2.42
N TRP A 35 -21.17 -2.01 1.69
CA TRP A 35 -20.13 -2.92 2.19
C TRP A 35 -18.84 -2.15 2.51
N LEU A 36 -18.36 -1.28 1.60
CA LEU A 36 -17.18 -0.45 1.85
C LEU A 36 -17.35 0.43 3.09
N ARG A 37 -18.53 1.06 3.29
CA ARG A 37 -18.82 1.87 4.49
C ARG A 37 -18.77 1.07 5.79
N ALA A 38 -19.05 -0.23 5.73
CA ALA A 38 -19.00 -1.12 6.89
C ALA A 38 -17.57 -1.61 7.21
N VAL A 39 -16.60 -1.43 6.28
CA VAL A 39 -15.20 -1.84 6.51
C VAL A 39 -14.54 -0.88 7.50
N PRO A 40 -13.98 -1.37 8.63
CA PRO A 40 -13.34 -0.51 9.62
C PRO A 40 -12.02 0.07 9.09
N ALA A 41 -11.65 1.28 9.52
CA ALA A 41 -10.36 1.90 9.22
C ALA A 41 -9.19 1.14 9.86
N THR A 42 -9.39 0.60 11.05
CA THR A 42 -8.40 -0.24 11.77
C THR A 42 -9.10 -1.42 12.41
N GLN A 43 -8.38 -2.50 12.67
CA GLN A 43 -8.93 -3.69 13.30
C GLN A 43 -7.90 -4.41 14.16
N VAL A 44 -8.35 -5.02 15.27
CA VAL A 44 -7.54 -5.98 16.02
C VAL A 44 -8.02 -7.40 15.67
N PHE A 45 -7.07 -8.24 15.27
CA PHE A 45 -7.33 -9.64 14.94
C PHE A 45 -6.68 -10.55 16.00
N ARG A 46 -7.49 -11.44 16.59
CA ARG A 46 -7.06 -12.42 17.62
C ARG A 46 -6.21 -11.79 18.73
N ASP A 47 -6.58 -10.60 19.18
CA ASP A 47 -5.94 -9.81 20.25
C ASP A 47 -4.43 -9.50 20.07
N SER A 48 -3.75 -10.12 19.14
CA SER A 48 -2.30 -10.06 18.95
C SER A 48 -1.86 -9.29 17.71
N VAL A 49 -2.76 -9.04 16.75
CA VAL A 49 -2.45 -8.38 15.48
C VAL A 49 -3.29 -7.13 15.31
N TYR A 50 -2.65 -5.99 15.15
CA TYR A 50 -3.29 -4.73 14.77
C TYR A 50 -3.19 -4.52 13.26
N LEU A 51 -4.27 -4.08 12.64
CA LEU A 51 -4.38 -3.86 11.20
C LEU A 51 -4.74 -2.40 10.93
N CYS A 52 -3.99 -1.74 10.07
CA CYS A 52 -4.31 -0.43 9.50
C CYS A 52 -3.88 -0.39 8.03
N HIS A 53 -4.35 0.60 7.26
CA HIS A 53 -3.93 0.72 5.86
C HIS A 53 -2.55 1.36 5.74
N ALA A 54 -2.34 2.53 6.33
CA ALA A 54 -1.05 3.23 6.31
C ALA A 54 -0.48 3.35 7.73
N THR A 55 -0.89 4.35 8.51
CA THR A 55 -0.56 4.47 9.93
C THR A 55 -1.82 4.22 10.79
N PRO A 56 -1.71 4.00 12.10
CA PRO A 56 -2.88 3.91 12.98
C PRO A 56 -3.80 5.15 12.95
N ALA A 57 -3.25 6.32 12.64
CA ALA A 57 -3.96 7.61 12.65
C ALA A 57 -4.36 8.12 11.25
N SER A 58 -3.85 7.52 10.19
CA SER A 58 -4.07 7.99 8.81
C SER A 58 -3.97 6.85 7.81
N ASP A 59 -4.85 6.84 6.82
CA ASP A 59 -4.80 5.91 5.69
C ASP A 59 -3.98 6.44 4.48
N GLU A 60 -3.38 7.63 4.58
CA GLU A 60 -2.57 8.27 3.53
C GLU A 60 -1.12 8.53 3.93
N ALA A 61 -0.83 8.64 5.23
CA ALA A 61 0.51 8.98 5.68
C ALA A 61 1.46 7.79 5.53
N TYR A 62 2.60 8.00 4.88
CA TYR A 62 3.66 7.00 4.81
C TYR A 62 4.19 6.71 6.23
N TRP A 63 4.41 5.44 6.52
CA TRP A 63 4.88 4.99 7.84
C TRP A 63 6.29 4.45 7.81
N LEU A 64 6.47 3.32 7.12
CA LEU A 64 7.77 2.63 7.06
C LEU A 64 8.72 3.26 6.05
N GLU A 65 8.22 4.14 5.21
CA GLU A 65 8.94 4.89 4.19
C GLU A 65 8.76 6.39 4.37
N THR A 66 9.76 7.13 3.91
CA THR A 66 9.75 8.59 3.75
C THR A 66 10.09 8.93 2.31
N ALA A 67 9.25 9.74 1.68
CA ALA A 67 9.55 10.29 0.36
C ALA A 67 10.63 11.38 0.49
N LEU A 68 11.66 11.30 -0.34
CA LEU A 68 12.82 12.18 -0.29
C LEU A 68 12.76 13.25 -1.39
N PRO A 69 13.32 14.44 -1.16
CA PRO A 69 13.65 15.36 -2.24
C PRO A 69 14.53 14.64 -3.28
N GLY A 70 14.14 14.67 -4.55
CA GLY A 70 14.83 13.91 -5.61
C GLY A 70 14.05 12.71 -6.13
N GLY A 71 12.87 12.42 -5.56
CA GLY A 71 11.89 11.51 -6.15
C GLY A 71 12.01 10.05 -5.71
N ASN A 72 12.88 9.73 -4.76
CA ASN A 72 13.02 8.38 -4.20
C ASN A 72 12.31 8.24 -2.85
N VAL A 73 12.14 7.01 -2.38
CA VAL A 73 11.70 6.70 -1.02
C VAL A 73 12.79 5.95 -0.26
N ALA A 74 12.91 6.23 1.03
CA ALA A 74 13.81 5.54 1.93
C ALA A 74 13.05 5.01 3.15
N MET A 75 13.65 4.09 3.90
CA MET A 75 13.10 3.66 5.19
C MET A 75 13.03 4.85 6.14
N SER A 76 11.90 5.02 6.80
CA SER A 76 11.71 6.04 7.83
C SER A 76 12.65 5.81 9.02
N PRO A 77 13.08 6.88 9.73
CA PRO A 77 13.80 6.74 11.00
C PRO A 77 13.00 5.91 12.01
N LEU A 78 13.70 5.05 12.78
CA LEU A 78 13.03 4.16 13.74
C LEU A 78 12.18 4.93 14.75
N GLU A 79 12.63 6.09 15.21
CA GLU A 79 11.88 6.97 16.13
C GLU A 79 10.54 7.41 15.54
N THR A 80 10.51 7.71 14.25
CA THR A 80 9.26 8.09 13.53
C THR A 80 8.30 6.90 13.48
N ILE A 81 8.84 5.70 13.19
CA ILE A 81 8.04 4.47 13.14
C ILE A 81 7.46 4.14 14.52
N GLU A 82 8.27 4.22 15.57
CA GLU A 82 7.87 3.96 16.95
C GLU A 82 6.83 4.95 17.46
N LYS A 83 7.01 6.23 17.15
CA LYS A 83 6.04 7.28 17.51
C LYS A 83 4.66 7.02 16.91
N ALA A 84 4.60 6.61 15.67
CA ALA A 84 3.32 6.28 15.02
C ALA A 84 2.69 4.98 15.57
N ALA A 85 3.47 4.10 16.22
CA ALA A 85 3.01 2.89 16.88
C ALA A 85 2.59 3.11 18.35
N GLU A 86 2.67 4.34 18.88
CA GLU A 86 2.25 4.64 20.25
C GLU A 86 0.78 4.29 20.48
N GLY A 87 0.48 3.73 21.64
CA GLY A 87 -0.88 3.31 22.02
C GLY A 87 -1.33 1.98 21.46
N ILE A 88 -0.58 1.33 20.56
CA ILE A 88 -0.90 -0.01 20.05
C ILE A 88 -0.31 -1.06 21.00
N ALA A 89 -1.16 -1.91 21.55
CA ALA A 89 -0.76 -2.96 22.50
C ALA A 89 -0.33 -4.27 21.81
N GLN A 90 -0.73 -4.49 20.56
CA GLN A 90 -0.52 -5.73 19.82
C GLN A 90 0.95 -5.93 19.46
N SER A 91 1.43 -7.15 19.59
CA SER A 91 2.83 -7.53 19.29
C SER A 91 3.18 -7.51 17.81
N LEU A 92 2.18 -7.60 16.92
CA LEU A 92 2.31 -7.45 15.48
C LEU A 92 1.39 -6.36 14.95
N ILE A 93 1.91 -5.50 14.10
CA ILE A 93 1.17 -4.45 13.42
C ILE A 93 1.34 -4.64 11.92
N LEU A 94 0.23 -4.73 11.19
CA LEU A 94 0.22 -4.86 9.74
C LEU A 94 -0.25 -3.56 9.10
N CYS A 95 0.54 -3.07 8.17
CA CYS A 95 0.21 -1.93 7.32
C CYS A 95 0.41 -2.27 5.84
N ALA A 96 0.05 -1.35 4.98
CA ALA A 96 0.14 -1.46 3.52
C ALA A 96 0.55 -0.11 2.90
N HIS A 97 -0.25 0.45 2.01
CA HIS A 97 -0.23 1.77 1.40
C HIS A 97 0.99 2.07 0.51
N THR A 98 2.22 1.90 1.02
CA THR A 98 3.45 2.21 0.26
C THR A 98 3.84 1.11 -0.72
N HIS A 99 3.22 -0.05 -0.67
CA HIS A 99 3.46 -1.22 -1.53
C HIS A 99 4.90 -1.80 -1.45
N ILE A 100 5.70 -1.35 -0.49
CA ILE A 100 7.08 -1.81 -0.29
C ILE A 100 7.10 -2.88 0.80
N THR A 101 7.56 -4.06 0.43
CA THR A 101 7.77 -5.18 1.36
C THR A 101 8.78 -4.81 2.44
N ARG A 102 8.34 -4.78 3.72
CA ARG A 102 9.19 -4.40 4.84
C ARG A 102 8.74 -5.01 6.16
N ALA A 103 9.69 -5.41 6.99
CA ALA A 103 9.46 -5.75 8.40
C ALA A 103 10.40 -4.93 9.28
N VAL A 104 9.87 -4.28 10.30
CA VAL A 104 10.63 -3.46 11.25
C VAL A 104 10.34 -3.96 12.66
N LYS A 105 11.39 -4.34 13.39
CA LYS A 105 11.29 -4.67 14.81
C LYS A 105 11.52 -3.40 15.62
N LEU A 106 10.54 -3.04 16.46
CA LEU A 106 10.61 -1.90 17.35
C LEU A 106 11.48 -2.23 18.59
N ARG A 107 11.97 -1.20 19.28
CA ARG A 107 12.81 -1.37 20.47
C ARG A 107 12.10 -2.08 21.64
N ASP A 108 10.77 -1.97 21.70
CA ASP A 108 9.93 -2.66 22.69
C ASP A 108 9.58 -4.11 22.32
N GLY A 109 10.10 -4.60 21.19
CA GLY A 109 9.92 -5.97 20.70
C GLY A 109 8.73 -6.20 19.80
N ARG A 110 7.83 -5.22 19.63
CA ARG A 110 6.75 -5.28 18.63
C ARG A 110 7.32 -5.30 17.21
N MET A 111 6.51 -5.75 16.27
CA MET A 111 6.89 -5.81 14.85
C MET A 111 5.86 -5.09 13.98
N VAL A 112 6.32 -4.26 13.05
CA VAL A 112 5.50 -3.64 12.01
C VAL A 112 5.86 -4.26 10.68
N VAL A 113 4.85 -4.70 9.91
CA VAL A 113 5.06 -5.39 8.62
C VAL A 113 4.17 -4.79 7.55
N ASN A 114 4.78 -4.45 6.42
CA ASN A 114 4.11 -4.18 5.15
C ASN A 114 4.41 -5.37 4.21
N PRO A 115 3.41 -6.11 3.73
CA PRO A 115 3.63 -7.26 2.86
C PRO A 115 3.96 -6.89 1.40
N GLY A 116 3.89 -5.61 1.05
CA GLY A 116 3.95 -5.16 -0.32
C GLY A 116 2.58 -5.13 -0.98
N SER A 117 2.52 -5.21 -2.30
CA SER A 117 1.29 -5.17 -3.08
C SER A 117 1.13 -6.40 -3.96
N VAL A 118 -0.11 -6.91 -4.05
CA VAL A 118 -0.45 -8.01 -4.95
C VAL A 118 -0.53 -7.54 -6.41
N GLY A 119 -1.05 -6.33 -6.68
CA GLY A 119 -1.38 -5.92 -8.04
C GLY A 119 -0.87 -4.54 -8.47
N LEU A 120 -0.14 -3.81 -7.60
CA LEU A 120 0.44 -2.50 -7.97
C LEU A 120 1.91 -2.45 -7.56
N PRO A 121 2.82 -2.96 -8.41
CA PRO A 121 4.25 -3.03 -8.08
C PRO A 121 5.00 -1.70 -8.19
N GLY A 122 4.37 -0.65 -8.69
CA GLY A 122 4.96 0.68 -8.75
C GLY A 122 3.93 1.76 -9.08
N TYR A 123 4.17 2.95 -8.58
CA TYR A 123 3.32 4.11 -8.83
C TYR A 123 4.10 5.42 -8.68
N ARG A 124 3.55 6.49 -9.25
CA ARG A 124 4.02 7.86 -9.07
C ARG A 124 3.09 8.61 -8.15
N ALA A 125 3.63 9.37 -7.21
CA ALA A 125 2.87 10.21 -6.29
C ALA A 125 3.46 11.62 -6.22
N ASN A 126 2.62 12.60 -5.88
CA ASN A 126 3.00 14.01 -5.79
C ASN A 126 3.07 14.51 -4.34
N HIS A 127 2.59 13.73 -3.39
CA HIS A 127 2.57 14.06 -1.97
C HIS A 127 3.32 13.02 -1.13
N PRO A 128 4.05 13.44 -0.10
CA PRO A 128 4.29 14.82 0.36
C PRO A 128 5.20 15.63 -0.57
N VAL A 129 5.99 15.00 -1.41
CA VAL A 129 6.82 15.56 -2.49
C VAL A 129 6.69 14.65 -3.72
N PRO A 130 6.93 15.14 -4.95
CA PRO A 130 6.94 14.27 -6.12
C PRO A 130 7.95 13.12 -5.96
N HIS A 131 7.49 11.88 -6.09
CA HIS A 131 8.34 10.70 -5.97
C HIS A 131 7.76 9.50 -6.71
N VAL A 132 8.59 8.46 -6.81
CA VAL A 132 8.24 7.18 -7.43
C VAL A 132 8.45 6.06 -6.41
N VAL A 133 7.49 5.14 -6.34
CA VAL A 133 7.62 3.88 -5.63
C VAL A 133 7.73 2.77 -6.66
N GLU A 134 8.75 1.91 -6.52
CA GLU A 134 9.04 0.83 -7.45
C GLU A 134 9.45 -0.42 -6.68
N ALA A 135 8.86 -1.53 -7.07
CA ALA A 135 9.12 -2.81 -6.43
C ALA A 135 10.22 -3.63 -7.12
N GLY A 136 10.65 -3.25 -8.34
CA GLY A 136 11.73 -3.87 -9.11
C GLY A 136 11.36 -5.17 -9.83
N THR A 137 10.20 -5.78 -9.52
CA THR A 137 9.62 -6.92 -10.24
C THR A 137 8.11 -6.80 -10.29
N PRO A 138 7.43 -7.34 -11.32
CA PRO A 138 5.98 -7.30 -11.44
C PRO A 138 5.24 -8.30 -10.54
N ASP A 139 5.97 -9.19 -9.85
CA ASP A 139 5.41 -10.27 -9.06
C ASP A 139 4.42 -9.79 -8.00
N ALA A 140 3.38 -10.56 -7.77
CA ALA A 140 2.46 -10.36 -6.66
C ALA A 140 3.16 -10.62 -5.32
N ARG A 141 2.97 -9.74 -4.32
CA ARG A 141 3.63 -9.85 -3.02
C ARG A 141 2.64 -10.07 -1.91
N TYR A 142 2.99 -10.98 -1.00
CA TYR A 142 2.29 -11.20 0.27
C TYR A 142 3.26 -11.69 1.34
N ALA A 143 2.82 -11.75 2.59
CA ALA A 143 3.60 -12.27 3.71
C ALA A 143 2.86 -13.40 4.41
N ILE A 144 3.63 -14.40 4.87
CA ILE A 144 3.19 -15.41 5.83
C ILE A 144 3.75 -15.03 7.19
N LEU A 145 2.90 -14.98 8.20
CA LEU A 145 3.23 -14.57 9.54
C LEU A 145 2.95 -15.72 10.51
N GLU A 146 3.96 -16.14 11.25
CA GLU A 146 3.84 -17.24 12.19
C GLU A 146 4.30 -16.77 13.58
N LEU A 147 3.45 -16.97 14.59
CA LEU A 147 3.86 -16.77 15.97
C LEU A 147 4.43 -18.11 16.51
N ARG A 148 5.72 -18.13 16.83
CA ARG A 148 6.40 -19.30 17.41
C ARG A 148 7.23 -18.88 18.62
N ASP A 149 7.02 -19.55 19.73
CA ASP A 149 7.75 -19.31 20.97
C ASP A 149 7.75 -17.82 21.39
N GLY A 150 6.59 -17.17 21.22
CA GLY A 150 6.41 -15.74 21.53
C GLY A 150 7.03 -14.77 20.51
N ASN A 151 7.59 -15.25 19.42
CA ASN A 151 8.25 -14.43 18.39
C ASN A 151 7.53 -14.55 17.04
N TRP A 152 7.35 -13.43 16.37
CA TRP A 152 6.82 -13.38 15.02
C TRP A 152 7.92 -13.71 13.99
N ARG A 153 7.62 -14.67 13.12
CA ARG A 153 8.40 -14.97 11.93
C ARG A 153 7.68 -14.43 10.71
N VAL A 154 8.41 -13.73 9.85
CA VAL A 154 7.87 -13.14 8.63
C VAL A 154 8.54 -13.81 7.45
N THR A 155 7.73 -14.38 6.54
CA THR A 155 8.20 -14.92 5.26
C THR A 155 7.52 -14.14 4.14
N PHE A 156 8.27 -13.31 3.44
CA PHE A 156 7.78 -12.63 2.24
C PHE A 156 7.76 -13.57 1.05
N ARG A 157 6.73 -13.46 0.23
CA ARG A 157 6.55 -14.23 -0.99
C ARG A 157 6.39 -13.31 -2.19
N HIS A 158 7.10 -13.65 -3.25
CA HIS A 158 6.96 -13.07 -4.57
C HIS A 158 6.41 -14.17 -5.49
N VAL A 159 5.29 -13.94 -6.10
CA VAL A 159 4.59 -14.93 -6.91
C VAL A 159 4.47 -14.43 -8.34
N PRO A 160 5.17 -15.06 -9.29
CA PRO A 160 4.97 -14.80 -10.71
C PRO A 160 3.53 -15.12 -11.12
N TYR A 161 2.96 -14.30 -11.98
CA TYR A 161 1.64 -14.50 -12.57
C TYR A 161 1.63 -13.95 -14.01
N ASP A 162 0.53 -14.07 -14.74
CA ASP A 162 0.38 -13.47 -16.07
C ASP A 162 0.18 -11.94 -15.96
N HIS A 163 1.25 -11.22 -15.58
CA HIS A 163 1.27 -9.77 -15.44
C HIS A 163 1.19 -9.06 -16.79
N GLU A 164 1.59 -9.70 -17.92
CA GLU A 164 1.50 -9.08 -19.24
C GLU A 164 0.06 -8.86 -19.69
N ALA A 165 -0.86 -9.76 -19.37
CA ALA A 165 -2.28 -9.56 -19.64
C ALA A 165 -2.80 -8.30 -18.92
N MET A 166 -2.41 -8.09 -17.68
CA MET A 166 -2.78 -6.91 -16.89
C MET A 166 -2.09 -5.63 -17.38
N ALA A 167 -0.82 -5.72 -17.80
CA ALA A 167 -0.10 -4.61 -18.40
C ALA A 167 -0.73 -4.20 -19.75
N ALA A 168 -1.17 -5.17 -20.56
CA ALA A 168 -1.89 -4.91 -21.80
C ALA A 168 -3.22 -4.19 -21.55
N LEU A 169 -3.99 -4.64 -20.56
CA LEU A 169 -5.24 -3.99 -20.14
C LEU A 169 -4.99 -2.56 -19.65
N ALA A 170 -3.94 -2.34 -18.88
CA ALA A 170 -3.56 -1.00 -18.41
C ALA A 170 -3.20 -0.06 -19.60
N ARG A 171 -2.46 -0.57 -20.61
CA ARG A 171 -2.18 0.17 -21.86
C ARG A 171 -3.45 0.56 -22.59
N GLN A 172 -4.37 -0.40 -22.78
CA GLN A 172 -5.67 -0.15 -23.44
C GLN A 172 -6.50 0.91 -22.68
N ASN A 173 -6.37 0.96 -21.37
CA ASN A 173 -7.04 1.92 -20.50
C ASN A 173 -6.33 3.28 -20.40
N GLY A 174 -5.26 3.51 -21.17
CA GLY A 174 -4.52 4.79 -21.15
C GLY A 174 -3.76 5.05 -19.85
N GLN A 175 -3.27 3.98 -19.20
CA GLN A 175 -2.52 4.04 -17.93
C GLN A 175 -1.05 3.60 -18.14
N PRO A 176 -0.20 4.44 -18.76
CA PRO A 176 1.14 4.01 -19.18
C PRO A 176 2.08 3.71 -18.03
N ASP A 177 2.01 4.47 -16.92
CA ASP A 177 2.82 4.22 -15.74
C ASP A 177 2.45 2.89 -15.09
N LEU A 178 1.16 2.63 -14.92
CA LEU A 178 0.68 1.35 -14.42
C LEU A 178 1.09 0.19 -15.34
N ALA A 179 0.93 0.36 -16.65
CA ALA A 179 1.32 -0.66 -17.61
C ALA A 179 2.82 -0.98 -17.54
N SER A 180 3.67 0.04 -17.34
CA SER A 180 5.11 -0.15 -17.12
C SER A 180 5.37 -0.89 -15.82
N ALA A 181 4.76 -0.46 -14.71
CA ALA A 181 4.91 -1.12 -13.41
C ALA A 181 4.49 -2.58 -13.45
N LEU A 182 3.33 -2.87 -14.04
CA LEU A 182 2.81 -4.26 -14.19
C LEU A 182 3.71 -5.12 -15.08
N ALA A 183 4.27 -4.55 -16.17
CA ALA A 183 5.14 -5.32 -17.05
C ALA A 183 6.53 -5.60 -16.45
N THR A 184 7.05 -4.69 -15.61
CA THR A 184 8.49 -4.69 -15.27
C THR A 184 8.79 -4.52 -13.78
N GLY A 185 7.85 -4.03 -13.00
CA GLY A 185 8.08 -3.57 -11.62
C GLY A 185 8.66 -2.15 -11.52
N TRP A 186 8.80 -1.43 -12.65
CA TRP A 186 9.39 -0.10 -12.74
C TRP A 186 8.46 0.90 -13.42
N ILE A 187 8.56 2.16 -13.04
CA ILE A 187 7.85 3.27 -13.69
C ILE A 187 8.74 3.84 -14.80
N ARG A 188 8.17 4.03 -15.98
CA ARG A 188 8.91 4.69 -17.06
C ARG A 188 9.35 6.09 -16.64
N PRO A 189 10.59 6.53 -17.02
CA PRO A 189 10.95 7.93 -16.90
C PRO A 189 9.86 8.81 -17.55
N ALA A 190 9.54 9.94 -16.93
CA ALA A 190 8.72 10.94 -17.61
C ALA A 190 9.38 11.27 -18.96
N ALA A 191 8.60 11.30 -20.04
CA ALA A 191 9.12 11.73 -21.33
C ALA A 191 9.75 13.12 -21.11
N SER A 192 11.02 13.27 -21.45
CA SER A 192 11.65 14.58 -21.50
C SER A 192 10.85 15.43 -22.49
N SER A 193 10.26 16.50 -22.00
CA SER A 193 9.72 17.55 -22.88
C SER A 193 10.93 18.22 -23.51
N ASP A 194 11.26 17.79 -24.74
CA ASP A 194 12.18 18.52 -25.62
C ASP A 194 11.56 19.88 -25.99
#